data_66ead6020011f3eb3e8e5e871374d71a
#
_entry.id   66ead6020011f3eb3e8e5e871374d71a
#
_cell.length_a   1.000
_cell.length_b   1.000
_cell.length_c   1.000
_cell.angle_alpha   90.00
_cell.angle_beta   90.00
_cell.angle_gamma   90.00
#
_symmetry.space_group_name_H-M   'P 1'
#
loop_
_entity.id
_entity.type
_entity.pdbx_description
1 polymer ?
#
loop_
_entity_poly.entity_id
_entity_poly.type
_entity_poly.pdbx_seq_one_letter_code
_entity_poly.pdbx_strand_id
1 'polypeptide(L)'
;MNNLSVGHPSKLNDYKVADISLAEFGRREITLAEAEMPALMSLRNKFKTKKPLLDAKILGCIHMTVQTAVLIETLVALGAEVRWSSCNIFSTQDHAAACIAAEGIAVYAWKGQTEEEGMLSLIHI
;
A
#
# COMPACT_ATOMS: atom_id res chain seq x y z
N MET A 1 -4.24 -23.29 5.90
CA MET A 1 -5.28 -22.32 5.49
C MET A 1 -4.90 -20.97 6.07
N ASN A 2 -4.78 -19.98 5.22
CA ASN A 2 -4.34 -18.65 5.65
C ASN A 2 -5.55 -17.83 6.08
N ASN A 3 -5.55 -17.40 7.34
CA ASN A 3 -6.54 -16.43 7.83
C ASN A 3 -6.11 -15.04 7.37
N LEU A 4 -6.56 -14.62 6.20
CA LEU A 4 -6.26 -13.31 5.67
C LEU A 4 -7.13 -12.25 6.34
N SER A 5 -6.56 -11.10 6.60
CA SER A 5 -7.30 -9.93 7.05
C SER A 5 -7.94 -9.26 5.84
N VAL A 6 -9.26 -9.20 5.83
CA VAL A 6 -10.06 -8.66 4.73
C VAL A 6 -10.93 -7.53 5.24
N GLY A 7 -10.85 -6.39 4.58
CA GLY A 7 -11.76 -5.28 4.80
C GLY A 7 -12.98 -5.34 3.90
N HIS A 8 -13.98 -4.58 4.23
CA HIS A 8 -15.17 -4.40 3.38
C HIS A 8 -14.89 -3.34 2.30
N PRO A 9 -15.62 -3.38 1.15
CA PRO A 9 -15.45 -2.40 0.08
C PRO A 9 -16.00 -1.02 0.47
N SER A 10 -15.50 -0.47 1.57
CA SER A 10 -15.73 0.90 2.00
C SER A 10 -14.41 1.65 1.98
N LYS A 11 -14.44 2.98 1.95
CA LYS A 11 -13.21 3.79 1.84
C LYS A 11 -12.15 3.50 2.91
N LEU A 12 -12.56 3.03 4.09
CA LEU A 12 -11.64 2.78 5.21
C LEU A 12 -11.22 1.32 5.35
N ASN A 13 -11.97 0.39 4.74
CA ASN A 13 -11.80 -1.04 4.95
C ASN A 13 -11.69 -1.85 3.66
N ASP A 14 -11.31 -1.18 2.56
CA ASP A 14 -11.16 -1.83 1.25
C ASP A 14 -9.73 -2.36 1.10
N TYR A 15 -9.49 -3.56 1.65
CA TYR A 15 -8.16 -4.19 1.60
C TYR A 15 -8.25 -5.72 1.72
N LYS A 16 -7.18 -6.40 1.30
CA LYS A 16 -6.95 -7.81 1.61
C LYS A 16 -5.44 -8.02 1.82
N VAL A 17 -5.06 -8.31 3.05
CA VAL A 17 -3.68 -8.49 3.47
C VAL A 17 -3.54 -9.74 4.33
N ALA A 18 -2.30 -10.20 4.56
CA ALA A 18 -2.08 -11.42 5.36
C ALA A 18 -2.54 -11.26 6.81
N ASP A 19 -2.15 -10.18 7.47
CA ASP A 19 -2.46 -9.94 8.89
C ASP A 19 -2.39 -8.44 9.19
N ILE A 20 -3.54 -7.83 9.41
CA ILE A 20 -3.63 -6.39 9.70
C ILE A 20 -2.94 -6.02 11.04
N SER A 21 -2.78 -6.97 11.95
CA SER A 21 -2.11 -6.70 13.23
C SER A 21 -0.63 -6.37 13.08
N LEU A 22 -0.03 -6.61 11.91
CA LEU A 22 1.35 -6.26 11.60
C LEU A 22 1.54 -4.78 11.27
N ALA A 23 0.48 -3.98 11.26
CA ALA A 23 0.52 -2.58 10.84
C ALA A 23 1.51 -1.73 11.65
N GLU A 24 1.59 -1.92 12.95
CA GLU A 24 2.51 -1.15 13.80
C GLU A 24 3.97 -1.48 13.49
N PHE A 25 4.29 -2.76 13.31
CA PHE A 25 5.61 -3.18 12.85
C PHE A 25 5.93 -2.59 11.48
N GLY A 26 4.95 -2.64 10.56
CA GLY A 26 5.08 -2.03 9.24
C GLY A 26 5.37 -0.54 9.31
N ARG A 27 4.71 0.18 10.19
CA ARG A 27 4.96 1.62 10.37
C ARG A 27 6.39 1.91 10.78
N ARG A 28 6.96 1.13 11.66
CA ARG A 28 8.36 1.31 12.07
C ARG A 28 9.33 1.09 10.92
N GLU A 29 9.10 0.04 10.14
CA GLU A 29 9.94 -0.28 8.97
C GLU A 29 9.80 0.77 7.86
N ILE A 30 8.59 1.26 7.62
CA ILE A 30 8.34 2.32 6.63
C ILE A 30 9.03 3.61 7.05
N THR A 31 9.01 3.95 8.33
CA THR A 31 9.70 5.13 8.85
C THR A 31 11.20 5.04 8.63
N LEU A 32 11.81 3.86 8.78
CA LEU A 32 13.21 3.65 8.47
C LEU A 32 13.48 3.81 6.96
N ALA A 33 12.59 3.28 6.12
CA ALA A 33 12.72 3.41 4.67
C ALA A 33 12.61 4.87 4.22
N GLU A 34 11.76 5.67 4.85
CA GLU A 34 11.64 7.11 4.55
C GLU A 34 12.99 7.83 4.72
N ALA A 35 13.76 7.49 5.74
CA ALA A 35 15.07 8.07 5.97
C ALA A 35 16.09 7.74 4.86
N GLU A 36 15.87 6.63 4.16
CA GLU A 36 16.71 6.18 3.05
C GLU A 36 16.23 6.70 1.69
N MET A 37 15.13 7.44 1.65
CA MET A 37 14.50 7.93 0.42
C MET A 37 14.33 9.46 0.45
N PRO A 38 15.43 10.21 0.57
CA PRO A 38 15.36 11.67 0.79
C PRO A 38 14.74 12.44 -0.38
N ALA A 39 14.95 11.98 -1.62
CA ALA A 39 14.38 12.66 -2.79
C ALA A 39 12.85 12.56 -2.79
N LEU A 40 12.31 11.38 -2.52
CA LEU A 40 10.86 11.16 -2.47
C LEU A 40 10.23 11.92 -1.29
N MET A 41 10.88 11.92 -0.13
CA MET A 41 10.42 12.66 1.03
C MET A 41 10.46 14.17 0.81
N SER A 42 11.45 14.66 0.07
CA SER A 42 11.53 16.07 -0.32
C SER A 42 10.34 16.47 -1.20
N LEU A 43 9.98 15.64 -2.17
CA LEU A 43 8.80 15.88 -3.02
C LEU A 43 7.52 15.88 -2.19
N ARG A 44 7.37 14.92 -1.27
CA ARG A 44 6.22 14.86 -0.38
C ARG A 44 6.08 16.14 0.43
N ASN A 45 7.15 16.58 1.06
CA ASN A 45 7.15 17.77 1.92
C ASN A 45 6.91 19.06 1.11
N LYS A 46 7.44 19.14 -0.10
CA LYS A 46 7.29 20.31 -0.96
C LYS A 46 5.86 20.49 -1.48
N PHE A 47 5.18 19.39 -1.81
CA PHE A 47 3.90 19.45 -2.52
C PHE A 47 2.68 18.99 -1.71
N LYS A 48 2.85 18.50 -0.49
CA LYS A 48 1.73 17.97 0.32
C LYS A 48 0.60 18.97 0.59
N THR A 49 0.92 20.27 0.62
CA THR A 49 -0.09 21.33 0.82
C THR A 49 -0.78 21.72 -0.48
N LYS A 50 -0.04 21.69 -1.59
CA LYS A 50 -0.56 22.06 -2.92
C LYS A 50 -1.40 20.96 -3.55
N LYS A 51 -1.17 19.70 -3.16
CA LYS A 51 -1.88 18.51 -3.65
C LYS A 51 -1.98 18.46 -5.18
N PRO A 52 -0.83 18.39 -5.88
CA PRO A 52 -0.82 18.43 -7.36
C PRO A 52 -1.51 17.22 -7.99
N LEU A 53 -1.72 16.13 -7.23
CA LEU A 53 -2.41 14.92 -7.70
C LEU A 53 -3.86 14.85 -7.22
N LEU A 54 -4.43 15.95 -6.76
CA LEU A 54 -5.83 15.98 -6.36
C LEU A 54 -6.72 15.48 -7.50
N ASP A 55 -7.65 14.60 -7.18
CA ASP A 55 -8.57 13.93 -8.12
C ASP A 55 -7.89 12.90 -9.05
N ALA A 56 -6.59 12.69 -8.96
CA ALA A 56 -5.94 11.61 -9.69
C ALA A 56 -6.30 10.26 -9.08
N LYS A 57 -6.69 9.32 -9.92
CA LYS A 57 -6.95 7.92 -9.51
C LYS A 57 -5.82 7.06 -10.04
N ILE A 58 -5.07 6.46 -9.13
CA ILE A 58 -3.88 5.68 -9.46
C ILE A 58 -4.09 4.22 -9.08
N LEU A 59 -4.00 3.35 -10.07
CA LEU A 59 -3.94 1.91 -9.87
C LEU A 59 -2.48 1.49 -10.02
N GLY A 60 -1.90 0.94 -8.96
CA GLY A 60 -0.54 0.45 -8.96
C GLY A 60 -0.46 -1.06 -8.85
N CYS A 61 0.50 -1.65 -9.54
CA CYS A 61 0.78 -3.07 -9.46
C CYS A 61 2.30 -3.28 -9.52
N ILE A 62 2.93 -3.29 -8.36
CA ILE A 62 4.37 -3.48 -8.20
C ILE A 62 4.60 -4.14 -6.83
N HIS A 63 5.82 -4.64 -6.58
CA HIS A 63 6.17 -5.31 -5.33
C HIS A 63 5.73 -4.50 -4.11
N MET A 64 4.96 -5.13 -3.20
CA MET A 64 4.48 -4.46 -1.99
C MET A 64 5.52 -4.54 -0.88
N THR A 65 6.53 -3.71 -0.97
CA THR A 65 7.62 -3.59 0.00
C THR A 65 7.48 -2.32 0.84
N VAL A 66 8.32 -2.16 1.85
CA VAL A 66 8.32 -0.93 2.66
C VAL A 66 8.67 0.31 1.82
N GLN A 67 9.53 0.16 0.81
CA GLN A 67 9.86 1.24 -0.11
C GLN A 67 8.65 1.62 -0.97
N THR A 68 7.91 0.65 -1.46
CA THR A 68 6.67 0.88 -2.19
C THR A 68 5.63 1.55 -1.30
N ALA A 69 5.57 1.19 -0.02
CA ALA A 69 4.68 1.85 0.94
C ALA A 69 5.01 3.34 1.08
N VAL A 70 6.29 3.72 1.09
CA VAL A 70 6.70 5.13 1.10
C VAL A 70 6.19 5.84 -0.16
N LEU A 71 6.29 5.20 -1.32
CA LEU A 71 5.76 5.75 -2.58
C LEU A 71 4.24 5.94 -2.50
N ILE A 72 3.51 4.92 -2.05
CA ILE A 72 2.05 4.98 -1.93
C ILE A 72 1.62 6.12 -1.00
N GLU A 73 2.23 6.22 0.16
CA GLU A 73 1.91 7.29 1.10
C GLU A 73 2.27 8.67 0.55
N THR A 74 3.31 8.76 -0.26
CA THR A 74 3.66 10.00 -0.94
C THR A 74 2.59 10.40 -1.95
N LEU A 75 2.13 9.45 -2.79
CA LEU A 75 1.07 9.72 -3.75
C LEU A 75 -0.22 10.18 -3.06
N VAL A 76 -0.59 9.55 -1.96
CA VAL A 76 -1.76 9.93 -1.17
C VAL A 76 -1.57 11.31 -0.54
N ALA A 77 -0.39 11.61 -0.01
CA ALA A 77 -0.08 12.94 0.55
C ALA A 77 -0.18 14.04 -0.49
N LEU A 78 0.11 13.73 -1.76
CA LEU A 78 -0.01 14.66 -2.88
C LEU A 78 -1.44 14.78 -3.42
N GLY A 79 -2.39 14.06 -2.85
CA GLY A 79 -3.81 14.17 -3.15
C GLY A 79 -4.43 13.04 -3.95
N ALA A 80 -3.65 12.05 -4.39
CA ALA A 80 -4.15 10.95 -5.21
C ALA A 80 -5.02 9.97 -4.43
N GLU A 81 -5.99 9.39 -5.11
CA GLU A 81 -6.71 8.20 -4.66
C GLU A 81 -5.96 6.98 -5.22
N VAL A 82 -5.41 6.15 -4.34
CA VAL A 82 -4.51 5.06 -4.72
C VAL A 82 -5.14 3.71 -4.39
N ARG A 83 -5.03 2.78 -5.33
CA ARG A 83 -5.37 1.37 -5.14
C ARG A 83 -4.18 0.53 -5.61
N TRP A 84 -3.81 -0.46 -4.84
CA TRP A 84 -2.56 -1.19 -5.07
C TRP A 84 -2.72 -2.69 -4.99
N SER A 85 -2.01 -3.41 -5.85
CA SER A 85 -1.87 -4.86 -5.82
C SER A 85 -0.41 -5.23 -6.02
N SER A 86 0.02 -6.37 -5.47
CA SER A 86 1.37 -6.87 -5.71
C SER A 86 1.46 -7.58 -7.06
N CYS A 87 2.63 -7.47 -7.71
CA CYS A 87 2.91 -8.14 -8.98
C CYS A 87 3.61 -9.50 -8.81
N ASN A 88 3.99 -9.89 -7.59
CA ASN A 88 4.76 -11.12 -7.36
C ASN A 88 4.34 -11.77 -6.05
N ILE A 89 4.15 -13.10 -6.09
CA ILE A 89 3.66 -13.87 -4.95
C ILE A 89 4.64 -13.98 -3.78
N PHE A 90 5.94 -13.74 -4.03
CA PHE A 90 6.97 -13.91 -3.00
C PHE A 90 7.53 -12.58 -2.48
N SER A 91 7.27 -11.48 -3.15
CA SER A 91 7.92 -10.19 -2.84
C SER A 91 7.19 -9.36 -1.80
N THR A 92 5.95 -9.67 -1.49
CA THR A 92 5.17 -8.87 -0.54
C THR A 92 5.77 -8.95 0.86
N GLN A 93 5.98 -7.78 1.46
CA GLN A 93 6.28 -7.65 2.88
C GLN A 93 4.96 -7.41 3.60
N ASP A 94 4.45 -8.43 4.29
CA ASP A 94 3.10 -8.40 4.86
C ASP A 94 2.89 -7.27 5.87
N HIS A 95 3.93 -6.89 6.59
CA HIS A 95 3.86 -5.76 7.51
C HIS A 95 3.72 -4.41 6.79
N ALA A 96 4.31 -4.26 5.61
CA ALA A 96 4.14 -3.05 4.79
C ALA A 96 2.70 -2.96 4.28
N ALA A 97 2.17 -4.05 3.74
CA ALA A 97 0.78 -4.11 3.28
C ALA A 97 -0.20 -3.83 4.42
N ALA A 98 0.03 -4.39 5.60
CA ALA A 98 -0.80 -4.18 6.78
C ALA A 98 -0.83 -2.70 7.19
N CYS A 99 0.31 -2.03 7.18
CA CYS A 99 0.38 -0.61 7.53
C CYS A 99 -0.41 0.25 6.55
N ILE A 100 -0.26 0.01 5.26
CA ILE A 100 -1.00 0.73 4.22
C ILE A 100 -2.51 0.50 4.36
N ALA A 101 -2.93 -0.74 4.61
CA ALA A 101 -4.34 -1.06 4.84
C ALA A 101 -4.89 -0.34 6.07
N ALA A 102 -4.13 -0.28 7.16
CA ALA A 102 -4.53 0.39 8.39
C ALA A 102 -4.69 1.91 8.22
N GLU A 103 -3.98 2.50 7.25
CA GLU A 103 -4.12 3.92 6.90
C GLU A 103 -5.35 4.20 6.03
N GLY A 104 -6.14 3.18 5.72
CA GLY A 104 -7.34 3.32 4.90
C GLY A 104 -7.09 3.32 3.39
N ILE A 105 -5.90 2.93 2.95
CA ILE A 105 -5.55 2.86 1.53
C ILE A 105 -5.88 1.46 1.01
N ALA A 106 -6.53 1.38 -0.14
CA ALA A 106 -6.91 0.12 -0.75
C ALA A 106 -5.67 -0.65 -1.23
N VAL A 107 -5.35 -1.76 -0.55
CA VAL A 107 -4.23 -2.63 -0.88
C VAL A 107 -4.66 -4.08 -0.85
N TYR A 108 -4.27 -4.83 -1.89
CA TYR A 108 -4.59 -6.24 -2.07
C TYR A 108 -3.28 -6.99 -2.31
N ALA A 109 -2.59 -7.33 -1.24
CA ALA A 109 -1.29 -7.96 -1.32
C ALA A 109 -1.00 -8.80 -0.08
N TRP A 110 -0.60 -10.05 -0.28
CA TRP A 110 -0.09 -10.91 0.79
C TRP A 110 0.95 -11.86 0.21
N LYS A 111 1.93 -12.21 1.03
CA LYS A 111 2.98 -13.12 0.61
C LYS A 111 2.40 -14.52 0.37
N GLY A 112 2.74 -15.13 -0.76
CA GLY A 112 2.25 -16.44 -1.12
C GLY A 112 0.90 -16.44 -1.82
N GLN A 113 0.36 -15.27 -2.23
CA GLN A 113 -0.85 -15.25 -3.04
C GLN A 113 -0.59 -15.95 -4.38
N THR A 114 -1.59 -16.69 -4.88
CA THR A 114 -1.47 -17.38 -6.16
C THR A 114 -1.59 -16.38 -7.31
N GLU A 115 -1.18 -16.80 -8.51
CA GLU A 115 -1.37 -16.00 -9.74
C GLU A 115 -2.84 -15.67 -9.95
N GLU A 116 -3.72 -16.64 -9.70
CA GLU A 116 -5.17 -16.44 -9.81
C GLU A 116 -5.67 -15.41 -8.80
N GLU A 117 -5.22 -15.48 -7.55
CA GLU A 117 -5.56 -14.49 -6.51
C GLU A 117 -5.06 -13.11 -6.87
N GLY A 118 -3.85 -13.00 -7.44
CA GLY A 118 -3.29 -11.75 -7.93
C GLY A 118 -4.13 -11.14 -9.05
N MET A 119 -4.56 -11.96 -9.99
CA MET A 119 -5.43 -11.53 -11.09
C MET A 119 -6.80 -11.10 -10.57
N LEU A 120 -7.39 -11.84 -9.63
CA LEU A 120 -8.66 -11.48 -9.02
C LEU A 120 -8.54 -10.15 -8.25
N SER A 121 -7.44 -9.92 -7.57
CA SER A 121 -7.17 -8.65 -6.90
C SER A 121 -7.18 -7.48 -7.88
N LEU A 122 -6.52 -7.63 -9.02
CA LEU A 122 -6.51 -6.60 -10.07
C LEU A 122 -7.90 -6.34 -10.67
N ILE A 123 -8.69 -7.38 -10.85
CA ILE A 123 -10.05 -7.26 -11.40
C ILE A 123 -10.96 -6.51 -10.43
N HIS A 124 -10.82 -6.76 -9.13
CA HIS A 124 -11.69 -6.18 -8.10
C HIS A 124 -11.21 -4.82 -7.57
N ILE A 125 -10.02 -4.43 -7.93
CA ILE A 125 -9.47 -3.15 -7.51
C ILE A 125 -10.03 -1.99 -8.37
#